data_f443a9b8be104fdbbbb61a9dbd306e13
#
_entry.id   f443a9b8be104fdbbbb61a9dbd306e13
#
_cell.length_a   1.000
_cell.length_b   1.000
_cell.length_c   1.000
_cell.angle_alpha   90.00
_cell.angle_beta   90.00
_cell.angle_gamma   90.00
#
_symmetry.space_group_name_H-M   'P 1'
#
loop_
_entity.id
_entity.type
_entity.pdbx_description
1 polymer ?
#
loop_
_entity_poly.entity_id
_entity_poly.type
_entity_poly.pdbx_seq_one_letter_code
_entity_poly.pdbx_strand_id
1 'polypeptide(L)'
;MLRRSILISGISGLAAFSGLALAQSMSSSSAEKAMPYSRRPEVKKFIQDVCKRRGLDQNWVAAILDQATYQPKIERLMTPKRAKPGTKDTRKDWEKYRNIFLGAHRLNLGVQFWKDNEVYLERAREIYHVDPAVIIGIIGVETRYGENTGSWKVLDSLVTLSFDYKRRADFFKKELEEFLVILYNNDLKPFEVQGSYAGAVGLPQFMPSSIKRVRADFDGDGKIDINHSTADTIGSIANYLS
;
A
#
# COMPACT_ATOMS: atom_id res chain seq x y z
N MET A 1 -38.92 13.12 73.32
CA MET A 1 -38.03 13.85 72.40
C MET A 1 -37.46 12.79 71.44
N LEU A 2 -37.99 12.76 70.24
CA LEU A 2 -37.70 11.72 69.26
C LEU A 2 -36.46 12.09 68.41
N ARG A 3 -35.46 11.20 68.38
CA ARG A 3 -34.39 11.25 67.38
C ARG A 3 -34.82 10.46 66.12
N ARG A 4 -34.88 11.14 64.98
CA ARG A 4 -35.05 10.50 63.70
C ARG A 4 -33.67 10.25 63.08
N SER A 5 -33.34 8.95 62.88
CA SER A 5 -32.21 8.49 62.09
C SER A 5 -32.61 8.42 60.64
N ILE A 6 -31.87 9.07 59.77
CA ILE A 6 -32.02 8.97 58.29
C ILE A 6 -31.02 7.98 57.79
N LEU A 7 -31.51 6.88 57.23
CA LEU A 7 -30.77 5.88 56.47
C LEU A 7 -30.41 6.47 55.10
N ILE A 8 -29.13 6.53 54.80
CA ILE A 8 -28.61 6.75 53.45
C ILE A 8 -28.30 5.38 52.88
N SER A 9 -29.17 4.89 52.01
CA SER A 9 -28.97 3.67 51.23
C SER A 9 -28.28 4.01 49.91
N GLY A 10 -27.26 3.24 49.61
CA GLY A 10 -26.26 3.42 48.61
C GLY A 10 -26.69 3.51 47.15
N ILE A 11 -25.87 4.21 46.42
CA ILE A 11 -25.73 4.09 44.95
C ILE A 11 -24.31 3.59 44.71
N SER A 12 -24.20 2.28 44.63
CA SER A 12 -22.97 1.60 44.19
C SER A 12 -23.35 0.53 43.17
N GLY A 13 -23.53 0.91 41.91
CA GLY A 13 -24.02 -0.05 40.92
C GLY A 13 -23.87 0.32 39.45
N LEU A 14 -23.15 1.37 39.06
CA LEU A 14 -23.07 1.77 37.64
C LEU A 14 -21.67 1.79 37.02
N ALA A 15 -20.61 1.45 37.74
CA ALA A 15 -19.24 1.51 37.20
C ALA A 15 -18.73 0.17 36.66
N ALA A 16 -19.39 -0.97 36.97
CA ALA A 16 -18.91 -2.29 36.57
C ALA A 16 -19.30 -2.73 35.15
N PHE A 17 -20.40 -2.17 34.58
CA PHE A 17 -20.88 -2.57 33.25
C PHE A 17 -20.08 -2.00 32.09
N SER A 18 -19.47 -0.83 32.23
CA SER A 18 -18.68 -0.18 31.17
C SER A 18 -17.31 -0.84 30.96
N GLY A 19 -16.70 -1.37 32.02
CA GLY A 19 -15.39 -2.04 31.96
C GLY A 19 -15.45 -3.42 31.28
N LEU A 20 -16.53 -4.16 31.49
CA LEU A 20 -16.71 -5.51 30.93
C LEU A 20 -16.97 -5.44 29.41
N ALA A 21 -17.75 -4.49 28.95
CA ALA A 21 -18.03 -4.29 27.52
C ALA A 21 -16.79 -3.85 26.73
N LEU A 22 -15.94 -2.99 27.31
CA LEU A 22 -14.66 -2.58 26.71
C LEU A 22 -13.64 -3.75 26.66
N ALA A 23 -13.54 -4.52 27.71
CA ALA A 23 -12.66 -5.69 27.77
C ALA A 23 -13.10 -6.79 26.78
N GLN A 24 -14.40 -7.01 26.63
CA GLN A 24 -14.94 -7.96 25.64
C GLN A 24 -14.74 -7.47 24.19
N SER A 25 -14.86 -6.17 23.92
CA SER A 25 -14.62 -5.63 22.57
C SER A 25 -13.13 -5.69 22.18
N MET A 26 -12.23 -5.47 23.11
CA MET A 26 -10.78 -5.61 22.87
C MET A 26 -10.36 -7.07 22.69
N SER A 27 -10.97 -8.00 23.42
CA SER A 27 -10.74 -9.45 23.28
C SER A 27 -11.25 -9.98 21.93
N SER A 28 -12.42 -9.54 21.48
CA SER A 28 -12.97 -9.92 20.17
C SER A 28 -12.13 -9.40 18.99
N SER A 29 -11.66 -8.17 19.06
CA SER A 29 -10.81 -7.57 18.03
C SER A 29 -9.44 -8.26 17.91
N SER A 30 -8.83 -8.65 19.02
CA SER A 30 -7.55 -9.39 18.99
C SER A 30 -7.71 -10.83 18.51
N ALA A 31 -8.79 -11.50 18.86
CA ALA A 31 -9.13 -12.84 18.38
C ALA A 31 -9.43 -12.84 16.87
N GLU A 32 -10.10 -11.81 16.38
CA GLU A 32 -10.38 -11.64 14.95
C GLU A 32 -9.10 -11.44 14.12
N LYS A 33 -8.15 -10.65 14.62
CA LYS A 33 -6.84 -10.45 13.96
C LYS A 33 -5.96 -11.72 13.95
N ALA A 34 -6.17 -12.65 14.87
CA ALA A 34 -5.49 -13.93 14.92
C ALA A 34 -6.13 -15.00 14.01
N MET A 35 -7.34 -14.76 13.50
CA MET A 35 -8.05 -15.68 12.61
C MET A 35 -7.48 -15.60 11.19
N PRO A 36 -7.33 -16.73 10.46
CA PRO A 36 -7.00 -16.72 9.04
C PRO A 36 -7.94 -15.80 8.27
N TYR A 37 -7.40 -15.02 7.33
CA TYR A 37 -8.18 -14.00 6.64
C TYR A 37 -9.42 -14.57 5.93
N SER A 38 -9.30 -15.71 5.25
CA SER A 38 -10.43 -16.35 4.55
C SER A 38 -11.60 -16.74 5.46
N ARG A 39 -11.38 -16.85 6.78
CA ARG A 39 -12.42 -17.19 7.76
C ARG A 39 -13.20 -15.98 8.26
N ARG A 40 -12.68 -14.78 8.08
CA ARG A 40 -13.36 -13.53 8.47
C ARG A 40 -14.55 -13.27 7.56
N PRO A 41 -15.74 -12.89 8.09
CA PRO A 41 -16.97 -12.72 7.28
C PRO A 41 -16.82 -11.73 6.13
N GLU A 42 -16.19 -10.58 6.39
CA GLU A 42 -15.98 -9.53 5.38
C GLU A 42 -15.00 -9.97 4.29
N VAL A 43 -14.01 -10.81 4.63
CA VAL A 43 -13.05 -11.36 3.66
C VAL A 43 -13.71 -12.44 2.80
N LYS A 44 -14.56 -13.31 3.39
CA LYS A 44 -15.37 -14.27 2.61
C LYS A 44 -16.21 -13.57 1.56
N LYS A 45 -16.89 -12.48 1.96
CA LYS A 45 -17.66 -11.68 1.02
C LYS A 45 -16.79 -11.09 -0.08
N PHE A 46 -15.64 -10.52 0.28
CA PHE A 46 -14.67 -9.99 -0.69
C PHE A 46 -14.22 -11.06 -1.68
N ILE A 47 -13.85 -12.26 -1.22
CA ILE A 47 -13.46 -13.39 -2.08
C ILE A 47 -14.57 -13.72 -3.08
N GLN A 48 -15.81 -13.91 -2.60
CA GLN A 48 -16.95 -14.22 -3.46
C GLN A 48 -17.18 -13.15 -4.52
N ASP A 49 -17.18 -11.88 -4.11
CA ASP A 49 -17.45 -10.75 -5.01
C ASP A 49 -16.33 -10.59 -6.06
N VAL A 50 -15.07 -10.71 -5.66
CA VAL A 50 -13.92 -10.60 -6.57
C VAL A 50 -13.88 -11.77 -7.54
N CYS A 51 -13.99 -13.00 -7.05
CA CYS A 51 -13.95 -14.19 -7.91
C CYS A 51 -15.09 -14.19 -8.94
N LYS A 52 -16.29 -13.77 -8.54
CA LYS A 52 -17.42 -13.62 -9.46
C LYS A 52 -17.16 -12.56 -10.54
N ARG A 53 -16.57 -11.41 -10.18
CA ARG A 53 -16.30 -10.32 -11.14
C ARG A 53 -15.12 -10.60 -12.07
N ARG A 54 -14.09 -11.29 -11.58
CA ARG A 54 -12.81 -11.44 -12.28
C ARG A 54 -12.55 -12.83 -12.83
N GLY A 55 -13.41 -13.81 -12.53
CA GLY A 55 -13.21 -15.20 -12.97
C GLY A 55 -12.06 -15.91 -12.25
N LEU A 56 -11.68 -15.45 -11.03
CA LEU A 56 -10.61 -16.07 -10.26
C LEU A 56 -11.13 -17.31 -9.51
N ASP A 57 -10.25 -18.30 -9.30
CA ASP A 57 -10.55 -19.45 -8.46
C ASP A 57 -10.65 -19.05 -6.98
N GLN A 58 -11.76 -19.41 -6.32
CA GLN A 58 -12.01 -19.03 -4.93
C GLN A 58 -11.05 -19.70 -3.94
N ASN A 59 -10.64 -20.95 -4.20
CA ASN A 59 -9.73 -21.67 -3.32
C ASN A 59 -8.33 -21.07 -3.42
N TRP A 60 -7.92 -20.68 -4.64
CA TRP A 60 -6.65 -20.00 -4.86
C TRP A 60 -6.61 -18.65 -4.12
N VAL A 61 -7.65 -17.80 -4.28
CA VAL A 61 -7.71 -16.51 -3.58
C VAL A 61 -7.71 -16.69 -2.08
N ALA A 62 -8.52 -17.63 -1.55
CA ALA A 62 -8.58 -17.92 -0.12
C ALA A 62 -7.22 -18.38 0.43
N ALA A 63 -6.55 -19.31 -0.27
CA ALA A 63 -5.23 -19.82 0.13
C ALA A 63 -4.16 -18.73 0.14
N ILE A 64 -4.20 -17.79 -0.80
CA ILE A 64 -3.28 -16.64 -0.84
C ILE A 64 -3.54 -15.69 0.32
N LEU A 65 -4.80 -15.32 0.56
CA LEU A 65 -5.14 -14.41 1.65
C LEU A 65 -4.85 -15.01 3.03
N ASP A 66 -4.97 -16.33 3.20
CA ASP A 66 -4.66 -17.00 4.47
C ASP A 66 -3.16 -17.00 4.80
N GLN A 67 -2.31 -16.87 3.79
CA GLN A 67 -0.86 -16.76 3.98
C GLN A 67 -0.40 -15.33 4.24
N ALA A 68 -1.27 -14.33 4.03
CA ALA A 68 -0.94 -12.93 4.33
C ALA A 68 -0.84 -12.72 5.85
N THR A 69 0.13 -11.94 6.26
CA THR A 69 0.39 -11.64 7.67
C THR A 69 -0.03 -10.21 8.00
N TYR A 70 -0.87 -10.06 9.04
CA TYR A 70 -1.20 -8.75 9.58
C TYR A 70 0.04 -7.98 10.03
N GLN A 71 0.17 -6.73 9.57
CA GLN A 71 1.33 -5.88 9.81
C GLN A 71 0.96 -4.64 10.64
N PRO A 72 1.00 -4.71 11.99
CA PRO A 72 0.62 -3.58 12.84
C PRO A 72 1.48 -2.33 12.64
N LYS A 73 2.70 -2.47 12.11
CA LYS A 73 3.58 -1.35 11.78
C LYS A 73 3.04 -0.56 10.59
N ILE A 74 2.43 -1.22 9.61
CA ILE A 74 1.79 -0.59 8.45
C ILE A 74 0.62 0.28 8.91
N GLU A 75 -0.25 -0.27 9.75
CA GLU A 75 -1.39 0.48 10.31
C GLU A 75 -0.92 1.75 11.03
N ARG A 76 0.17 1.66 11.81
CA ARG A 76 0.78 2.81 12.49
C ARG A 76 1.38 3.84 11.54
N LEU A 77 2.05 3.39 10.47
CA LEU A 77 2.64 4.28 9.46
C LEU A 77 1.58 5.04 8.67
N MET A 78 0.45 4.40 8.38
CA MET A 78 -0.67 4.99 7.66
C MET A 78 -1.54 5.92 8.53
N THR A 79 -1.45 5.80 9.85
CA THR A 79 -2.22 6.64 10.76
C THR A 79 -1.54 8.02 10.90
N PRO A 80 -2.23 9.12 10.54
CA PRO A 80 -1.66 10.46 10.69
C PRO A 80 -1.30 10.75 12.15
N LYS A 81 -0.08 11.20 12.37
CA LYS A 81 0.31 11.71 13.69
C LYS A 81 -0.47 12.99 13.97
N ARG A 82 -1.21 13.07 15.09
CA ARG A 82 -1.79 14.33 15.56
C ARG A 82 -0.66 15.33 15.76
N ALA A 83 -0.76 16.47 15.10
CA ALA A 83 0.13 17.60 15.40
C ALA A 83 0.00 17.94 16.88
N LYS A 84 1.12 18.08 17.59
CA LYS A 84 1.10 18.55 18.97
C LYS A 84 0.63 20.01 18.95
N PRO A 85 -0.37 20.40 19.78
CA PRO A 85 -0.76 21.79 19.91
C PRO A 85 0.47 22.64 20.26
N GLY A 86 0.69 23.75 19.55
CA GLY A 86 1.81 24.65 19.79
C GLY A 86 3.12 24.31 19.11
N THR A 87 3.23 23.22 18.32
CA THR A 87 4.33 23.08 17.38
C THR A 87 4.19 24.17 16.32
N LYS A 88 5.13 25.14 16.31
CA LYS A 88 5.27 26.10 15.22
C LYS A 88 5.25 25.31 13.91
N ASP A 89 4.42 25.75 12.97
CA ASP A 89 4.52 25.32 11.58
C ASP A 89 5.95 25.65 11.12
N THR A 90 6.82 24.64 11.22
CA THR A 90 8.13 24.72 10.57
C THR A 90 7.78 24.60 9.11
N ARG A 91 7.52 25.73 8.45
CA ARG A 91 7.54 25.83 7.00
C ARG A 91 8.80 25.11 6.59
N LYS A 92 8.59 23.95 5.96
CA LYS A 92 9.70 23.10 5.57
C LYS A 92 10.62 23.99 4.79
N ASP A 93 11.83 24.18 5.29
CA ASP A 93 12.87 24.92 4.62
C ASP A 93 12.97 24.33 3.21
N TRP A 94 12.60 25.12 2.21
CA TRP A 94 12.54 24.66 0.82
C TRP A 94 13.90 24.13 0.37
N GLU A 95 14.99 24.72 0.80
CA GLU A 95 16.33 24.26 0.45
C GLU A 95 16.60 22.86 1.00
N LYS A 96 16.25 22.60 2.27
CA LYS A 96 16.38 21.27 2.86
C LYS A 96 15.52 20.25 2.14
N TYR A 97 14.29 20.61 1.81
CA TYR A 97 13.40 19.73 1.07
C TYR A 97 13.94 19.44 -0.34
N ARG A 98 14.33 20.47 -1.09
CA ARG A 98 14.93 20.36 -2.41
C ARG A 98 16.19 19.48 -2.40
N ASN A 99 17.06 19.66 -1.41
CA ASN A 99 18.32 18.93 -1.31
C ASN A 99 18.14 17.42 -1.01
N ILE A 100 16.97 16.99 -0.51
CA ILE A 100 16.62 15.58 -0.42
C ILE A 100 16.61 14.93 -1.82
N PHE A 101 16.23 15.67 -2.85
CA PHE A 101 16.08 15.15 -4.22
C PHE A 101 17.24 15.52 -5.14
N LEU A 102 17.95 16.61 -4.89
CA LEU A 102 18.99 17.16 -5.76
C LEU A 102 20.41 17.03 -5.19
N GLY A 103 20.66 16.10 -4.28
CA GLY A 103 22.00 15.79 -3.80
C GLY A 103 22.87 15.18 -4.90
N ALA A 104 24.19 15.44 -4.86
CA ALA A 104 25.14 15.01 -5.89
C ALA A 104 25.07 13.50 -6.20
N HIS A 105 24.94 12.66 -5.18
CA HIS A 105 24.80 11.21 -5.37
C HIS A 105 23.59 10.86 -6.26
N ARG A 106 22.41 11.43 -5.96
CA ARG A 106 21.20 11.17 -6.74
C ARG A 106 21.30 11.71 -8.17
N LEU A 107 21.92 12.87 -8.36
CA LEU A 107 22.15 13.42 -9.69
C LEU A 107 23.06 12.52 -10.53
N ASN A 108 24.14 12.00 -9.93
CA ASN A 108 25.05 11.06 -10.61
C ASN A 108 24.34 9.76 -10.99
N LEU A 109 23.51 9.20 -10.09
CA LEU A 109 22.67 8.05 -10.39
C LEU A 109 21.71 8.33 -11.57
N GLY A 110 21.11 9.52 -11.60
CA GLY A 110 20.23 9.92 -12.68
C GLY A 110 20.91 10.03 -14.03
N VAL A 111 22.11 10.60 -14.05
CA VAL A 111 22.93 10.67 -15.27
C VAL A 111 23.32 9.29 -15.76
N GLN A 112 23.71 8.39 -14.85
CA GLN A 112 24.05 7.01 -15.21
C GLN A 112 22.81 6.27 -15.72
N PHE A 113 21.68 6.37 -15.00
CA PHE A 113 20.42 5.75 -15.41
C PHE A 113 19.98 6.23 -16.81
N TRP A 114 20.15 7.53 -17.10
CA TRP A 114 19.87 8.07 -18.43
C TRP A 114 20.70 7.38 -19.53
N LYS A 115 22.02 7.35 -19.33
CA LYS A 115 22.94 6.74 -20.30
C LYS A 115 22.64 5.26 -20.54
N ASP A 116 22.36 4.52 -19.47
CA ASP A 116 22.09 3.07 -19.55
C ASP A 116 20.77 2.75 -20.24
N ASN A 117 19.83 3.72 -20.28
CA ASN A 117 18.48 3.52 -20.78
C ASN A 117 18.09 4.50 -21.91
N GLU A 118 19.08 5.12 -22.56
CA GLU A 118 18.85 6.16 -23.57
C GLU A 118 17.92 5.69 -24.70
N VAL A 119 18.10 4.46 -25.19
CA VAL A 119 17.29 3.89 -26.26
C VAL A 119 15.81 3.81 -25.88
N TYR A 120 15.49 3.39 -24.66
CA TYR A 120 14.10 3.29 -24.20
C TYR A 120 13.50 4.66 -23.90
N LEU A 121 14.29 5.61 -23.41
CA LEU A 121 13.88 6.97 -23.15
C LEU A 121 13.52 7.72 -24.42
N GLU A 122 14.36 7.60 -25.47
CA GLU A 122 14.09 8.19 -26.78
C GLU A 122 12.87 7.53 -27.44
N ARG A 123 12.76 6.21 -27.40
CA ARG A 123 11.57 5.49 -27.88
C ARG A 123 10.30 5.94 -27.15
N ALA A 124 10.36 6.19 -25.82
CA ALA A 124 9.23 6.70 -25.06
C ALA A 124 8.85 8.12 -25.51
N ARG A 125 9.83 8.98 -25.80
CA ARG A 125 9.61 10.32 -26.36
C ARG A 125 8.90 10.26 -27.72
N GLU A 126 9.35 9.36 -28.59
CA GLU A 126 8.77 9.22 -29.93
C GLU A 126 7.33 8.70 -29.90
N ILE A 127 7.04 7.70 -29.05
CA ILE A 127 5.72 7.05 -28.98
C ILE A 127 4.71 7.86 -28.15
N TYR A 128 5.12 8.33 -27.00
CA TYR A 128 4.23 8.94 -26.00
C TYR A 128 4.36 10.45 -25.89
N HIS A 129 5.32 11.06 -26.59
CA HIS A 129 5.60 12.50 -26.56
C HIS A 129 5.93 13.04 -25.16
N VAL A 130 6.50 12.20 -24.29
CA VAL A 130 6.92 12.55 -22.94
C VAL A 130 8.41 12.84 -22.93
N ASP A 131 8.80 13.97 -22.30
CA ASP A 131 10.21 14.32 -22.15
C ASP A 131 10.93 13.30 -21.26
N PRO A 132 12.03 12.67 -21.72
CA PRO A 132 12.86 11.78 -20.94
C PRO A 132 13.22 12.28 -19.54
N ALA A 133 13.47 13.59 -19.38
CA ALA A 133 13.81 14.18 -18.09
C ALA A 133 12.67 14.03 -17.07
N VAL A 134 11.42 14.03 -17.50
CA VAL A 134 10.27 13.82 -16.61
C VAL A 134 10.21 12.39 -16.12
N ILE A 135 10.41 11.41 -17.02
CA ILE A 135 10.44 9.98 -16.68
C ILE A 135 11.54 9.70 -15.65
N ILE A 136 12.74 10.18 -15.92
CA ILE A 136 13.91 10.05 -15.04
C ILE A 136 13.66 10.73 -13.69
N GLY A 137 13.05 11.92 -13.72
CA GLY A 137 12.69 12.65 -12.51
C GLY A 137 11.76 11.86 -11.59
N ILE A 138 10.75 11.21 -12.15
CA ILE A 138 9.82 10.34 -11.41
C ILE A 138 10.57 9.17 -10.77
N ILE A 139 11.34 8.40 -11.56
CA ILE A 139 12.11 7.25 -11.05
C ILE A 139 13.09 7.70 -9.96
N GLY A 140 13.73 8.84 -10.15
CA GLY A 140 14.65 9.42 -9.17
C GLY A 140 13.97 9.81 -7.86
N VAL A 141 12.77 10.38 -7.91
CA VAL A 141 12.00 10.77 -6.72
C VAL A 141 11.47 9.54 -5.99
N GLU A 142 10.86 8.61 -6.72
CA GLU A 142 10.15 7.46 -6.15
C GLU A 142 11.10 6.44 -5.52
N THR A 143 12.16 6.05 -6.23
CA THR A 143 12.99 4.91 -5.80
C THR A 143 14.50 5.19 -5.78
N ARG A 144 14.93 6.40 -6.08
CA ARG A 144 16.37 6.69 -6.29
C ARG A 144 16.98 5.78 -7.35
N TYR A 145 16.33 5.66 -8.47
CA TYR A 145 16.76 4.78 -9.58
C TYR A 145 16.91 3.31 -9.18
N GLY A 146 16.04 2.82 -8.29
CA GLY A 146 16.01 1.44 -7.84
C GLY A 146 16.71 1.15 -6.51
N GLU A 147 17.42 2.11 -5.90
CA GLU A 147 18.04 1.92 -4.59
C GLU A 147 17.00 1.64 -3.47
N ASN A 148 15.75 2.05 -3.65
CA ASN A 148 14.71 1.90 -2.64
C ASN A 148 13.33 1.68 -3.27
N THR A 149 13.05 0.48 -3.67
CA THR A 149 11.73 0.07 -4.20
C THR A 149 10.72 -0.35 -3.12
N GLY A 150 11.17 -0.34 -1.86
CA GLY A 150 10.40 -0.86 -0.72
C GLY A 150 10.77 -2.31 -0.39
N SER A 151 10.54 -2.68 0.88
CA SER A 151 10.90 -4.01 1.42
C SER A 151 9.71 -4.73 2.06
N TRP A 152 8.50 -4.22 1.86
CA TRP A 152 7.29 -4.85 2.39
C TRP A 152 6.73 -5.83 1.37
N LYS A 153 6.25 -6.97 1.83
CA LYS A 153 5.43 -7.84 0.98
C LYS A 153 4.16 -7.08 0.62
N VAL A 154 3.94 -6.85 -0.66
CA VAL A 154 2.78 -6.07 -1.15
C VAL A 154 1.47 -6.71 -0.73
N LEU A 155 1.40 -8.05 -0.75
CA LEU A 155 0.23 -8.78 -0.28
C LEU A 155 -0.11 -8.46 1.18
N ASP A 156 0.87 -8.57 2.10
CA ASP A 156 0.68 -8.27 3.52
C ASP A 156 0.20 -6.82 3.72
N SER A 157 0.79 -5.89 2.96
CA SER A 157 0.44 -4.47 3.01
C SER A 157 -1.00 -4.24 2.59
N LEU A 158 -1.38 -4.74 1.42
CA LEU A 158 -2.72 -4.54 0.86
C LEU A 158 -3.79 -5.26 1.69
N VAL A 159 -3.53 -6.47 2.19
CA VAL A 159 -4.47 -7.21 3.04
C VAL A 159 -4.68 -6.50 4.37
N THR A 160 -3.59 -6.08 5.04
CA THR A 160 -3.68 -5.30 6.29
C THR A 160 -4.48 -4.02 6.08
N LEU A 161 -4.21 -3.27 5.01
CA LEU A 161 -4.89 -2.01 4.73
C LEU A 161 -6.34 -2.17 4.27
N SER A 162 -6.69 -3.32 3.71
CA SER A 162 -8.05 -3.64 3.26
C SER A 162 -8.98 -4.04 4.40
N PHE A 163 -8.47 -4.76 5.40
CA PHE A 163 -9.32 -5.42 6.40
C PHE A 163 -9.05 -4.98 7.83
N ASP A 164 -7.86 -4.49 8.15
CA ASP A 164 -7.51 -4.07 9.52
C ASP A 164 -7.38 -2.54 9.67
N TYR A 165 -7.26 -1.79 8.57
CA TYR A 165 -7.16 -0.33 8.56
C TYR A 165 -8.44 0.31 8.00
N LYS A 166 -9.33 0.79 8.88
CA LYS A 166 -10.67 1.28 8.48
C LYS A 166 -10.64 2.48 7.52
N ARG A 167 -9.62 3.36 7.68
CA ARG A 167 -9.50 4.53 6.84
C ARG A 167 -9.08 4.13 5.42
N ARG A 168 -9.90 4.46 4.42
CA ARG A 168 -9.69 4.10 3.01
C ARG A 168 -9.70 2.59 2.71
N ALA A 169 -10.32 1.78 3.56
CA ALA A 169 -10.39 0.31 3.35
C ALA A 169 -10.93 -0.06 1.95
N ASP A 170 -11.96 0.64 1.46
CA ASP A 170 -12.54 0.37 0.14
C ASP A 170 -11.58 0.69 -1.02
N PHE A 171 -10.72 1.69 -0.86
CA PHE A 171 -9.64 1.94 -1.81
C PHE A 171 -8.65 0.77 -1.84
N PHE A 172 -8.17 0.33 -0.68
CA PHE A 172 -7.20 -0.76 -0.60
C PHE A 172 -7.77 -2.11 -1.03
N LYS A 173 -9.08 -2.36 -0.82
CA LYS A 173 -9.76 -3.54 -1.37
C LYS A 173 -9.74 -3.56 -2.90
N LYS A 174 -9.91 -2.41 -3.55
CA LYS A 174 -9.79 -2.31 -5.00
C LYS A 174 -8.35 -2.57 -5.47
N GLU A 175 -7.37 -2.02 -4.78
CA GLU A 175 -5.96 -2.28 -5.08
C GLU A 175 -5.59 -3.76 -4.86
N LEU A 176 -6.08 -4.39 -3.79
CA LEU A 176 -5.91 -5.81 -3.54
C LEU A 176 -6.55 -6.67 -4.63
N GLU A 177 -7.76 -6.31 -5.09
CA GLU A 177 -8.42 -6.98 -6.21
C GLU A 177 -7.56 -6.93 -7.48
N GLU A 178 -7.05 -5.76 -7.86
CA GLU A 178 -6.20 -5.64 -9.05
C GLU A 178 -4.86 -6.37 -8.86
N PHE A 179 -4.30 -6.37 -7.65
CA PHE A 179 -3.08 -7.12 -7.34
C PHE A 179 -3.29 -8.63 -7.50
N LEU A 180 -4.39 -9.19 -6.99
CA LEU A 180 -4.74 -10.60 -7.17
C LEU A 180 -4.88 -10.98 -8.66
N VAL A 181 -5.49 -10.11 -9.46
CA VAL A 181 -5.59 -10.31 -10.92
C VAL A 181 -4.21 -10.29 -11.59
N ILE A 182 -3.32 -9.38 -11.20
CA ILE A 182 -1.95 -9.33 -11.71
C ILE A 182 -1.19 -10.61 -11.37
N LEU A 183 -1.28 -11.08 -10.14
CA LEU A 183 -0.63 -12.30 -9.68
C LEU A 183 -1.12 -13.53 -10.48
N TYR A 184 -2.44 -13.66 -10.62
CA TYR A 184 -3.08 -14.79 -11.29
C TYR A 184 -2.71 -14.87 -12.78
N ASN A 185 -2.77 -13.73 -13.47
CA ASN A 185 -2.54 -13.68 -14.92
C ASN A 185 -1.06 -13.80 -15.34
N ASN A 186 -0.13 -13.48 -14.43
CA ASN A 186 1.30 -13.50 -14.74
C ASN A 186 2.06 -14.62 -14.00
N ASP A 187 1.34 -15.52 -13.33
CA ASP A 187 1.93 -16.62 -12.53
C ASP A 187 3.02 -16.12 -11.56
N LEU A 188 2.78 -14.93 -10.97
CA LEU A 188 3.72 -14.34 -10.03
C LEU A 188 3.54 -14.96 -8.65
N LYS A 189 4.65 -15.15 -7.95
CA LYS A 189 4.63 -15.63 -6.57
C LYS A 189 4.20 -14.51 -5.62
N PRO A 190 3.04 -14.62 -4.96
CA PRO A 190 2.43 -13.53 -4.19
C PRO A 190 3.32 -12.96 -3.09
N PHE A 191 4.22 -13.78 -2.56
CA PHE A 191 5.07 -13.44 -1.42
C PHE A 191 6.44 -12.90 -1.81
N GLU A 192 6.80 -12.97 -3.09
CA GLU A 192 8.06 -12.45 -3.63
C GLU A 192 7.93 -10.99 -4.09
N VAL A 193 6.70 -10.53 -4.38
CA VAL A 193 6.49 -9.14 -4.79
C VAL A 193 6.66 -8.21 -3.60
N GLN A 194 7.73 -7.42 -3.65
CA GLN A 194 8.04 -6.39 -2.65
C GLN A 194 7.69 -5.00 -3.16
N GLY A 195 7.44 -4.10 -2.21
CA GLY A 195 7.07 -2.73 -2.51
C GLY A 195 6.98 -1.86 -1.25
N SER A 196 6.23 -0.76 -1.34
CA SER A 196 6.03 0.14 -0.21
C SER A 196 5.05 -0.45 0.82
N TYR A 197 5.08 0.10 2.04
CA TYR A 197 4.10 -0.23 3.08
C TYR A 197 2.65 0.12 2.69
N ALA A 198 2.43 0.94 1.66
CA ALA A 198 1.13 1.27 1.12
C ALA A 198 0.71 0.39 -0.08
N GLY A 199 1.57 -0.56 -0.50
CA GLY A 199 1.28 -1.48 -1.59
C GLY A 199 1.68 -0.98 -2.98
N ALA A 200 2.50 0.07 -3.09
CA ALA A 200 3.06 0.53 -4.35
C ALA A 200 4.25 -0.36 -4.78
N VAL A 201 4.42 -0.56 -6.08
CA VAL A 201 5.27 -1.61 -6.67
C VAL A 201 6.26 -1.04 -7.68
N GLY A 202 7.46 -1.60 -7.68
CA GLY A 202 8.49 -1.40 -8.70
C GLY A 202 9.15 -0.02 -8.68
N LEU A 203 9.96 0.25 -9.71
CA LEU A 203 10.66 1.51 -9.88
C LEU A 203 9.72 2.74 -9.89
N PRO A 204 8.51 2.69 -10.51
CA PRO A 204 7.61 3.82 -10.59
C PRO A 204 6.72 3.97 -9.36
N GLN A 205 6.81 3.07 -8.37
CA GLN A 205 5.92 3.03 -7.20
C GLN A 205 4.43 3.11 -7.59
N PHE A 206 4.05 2.34 -8.62
CA PHE A 206 2.66 2.27 -9.07
C PHE A 206 1.80 1.41 -8.14
N MET A 207 0.58 1.89 -7.89
CA MET A 207 -0.46 1.05 -7.29
C MET A 207 -0.94 0.01 -8.31
N PRO A 208 -1.41 -1.18 -7.87
CA PRO A 208 -1.87 -2.25 -8.77
C PRO A 208 -2.87 -1.80 -9.84
N SER A 209 -3.80 -0.92 -9.49
CA SER A 209 -4.77 -0.36 -10.45
C SER A 209 -4.11 0.50 -11.53
N SER A 210 -3.02 1.20 -11.20
CA SER A 210 -2.25 1.98 -12.18
C SER A 210 -1.49 1.04 -13.11
N ILE A 211 -0.83 0.00 -12.58
CA ILE A 211 -0.13 -1.00 -13.39
C ILE A 211 -1.06 -1.57 -14.46
N LYS A 212 -2.24 -2.02 -14.08
CA LYS A 212 -3.23 -2.57 -15.02
C LYS A 212 -3.55 -1.61 -16.17
N ARG A 213 -3.65 -0.31 -15.87
CA ARG A 213 -4.09 0.71 -16.83
C ARG A 213 -2.99 1.11 -17.81
N VAL A 214 -1.73 1.14 -17.36
CA VAL A 214 -0.64 1.78 -18.11
C VAL A 214 0.53 0.88 -18.44
N ARG A 215 0.47 -0.39 -18.07
CA ARG A 215 1.53 -1.36 -18.33
C ARG A 215 1.86 -1.45 -19.81
N ALA A 216 3.13 -1.53 -20.12
CA ALA A 216 3.65 -1.67 -21.47
C ALA A 216 4.78 -2.71 -21.49
N ASP A 217 4.71 -3.65 -22.43
CA ASP A 217 5.82 -4.50 -22.82
C ASP A 217 6.71 -3.65 -23.74
N PHE A 218 7.74 -3.06 -23.17
CA PHE A 218 8.49 -2.03 -23.84
C PHE A 218 9.85 -2.50 -24.35
N ASP A 219 10.33 -3.66 -23.94
CA ASP A 219 11.46 -4.35 -24.56
C ASP A 219 11.02 -5.38 -25.62
N GLY A 220 9.73 -5.72 -25.67
CA GLY A 220 9.13 -6.58 -26.67
C GLY A 220 9.40 -8.07 -26.41
N ASP A 221 9.66 -8.46 -25.17
CA ASP A 221 9.93 -9.84 -24.76
C ASP A 221 8.64 -10.68 -24.58
N GLY A 222 7.47 -10.07 -24.72
CA GLY A 222 6.14 -10.69 -24.55
C GLY A 222 5.66 -10.71 -23.10
N LYS A 223 6.39 -10.10 -22.17
CA LYS A 223 6.04 -9.98 -20.76
C LYS A 223 5.96 -8.51 -20.38
N ILE A 224 5.35 -8.24 -19.22
CA ILE A 224 5.30 -6.90 -18.66
C ILE A 224 5.77 -6.98 -17.22
N ASP A 225 7.02 -6.60 -16.99
CA ASP A 225 7.68 -6.67 -15.67
C ASP A 225 8.17 -5.32 -15.18
N ILE A 226 7.30 -4.57 -14.52
CA ILE A 226 7.66 -3.27 -13.90
C ILE A 226 8.55 -3.39 -12.67
N ASN A 227 8.80 -4.61 -12.18
CA ASN A 227 9.68 -4.85 -11.04
C ASN A 227 11.15 -4.99 -11.44
N HIS A 228 11.40 -5.61 -12.60
CA HIS A 228 12.75 -5.98 -13.00
C HIS A 228 13.13 -5.44 -14.40
N SER A 229 12.15 -5.17 -15.29
CA SER A 229 12.41 -4.53 -16.59
C SER A 229 12.37 -3.01 -16.46
N THR A 230 13.53 -2.38 -16.65
CA THR A 230 13.65 -0.93 -16.72
C THR A 230 12.95 -0.36 -17.97
N ALA A 231 12.99 -1.11 -19.08
CA ALA A 231 12.31 -0.75 -20.32
C ALA A 231 10.80 -0.64 -20.10
N ASP A 232 10.18 -1.68 -19.53
CA ASP A 232 8.73 -1.71 -19.24
C ASP A 232 8.33 -0.62 -18.26
N THR A 233 9.19 -0.34 -17.28
CA THR A 233 9.00 0.76 -16.34
C THR A 233 8.96 2.10 -17.07
N ILE A 234 9.93 2.39 -17.96
CA ILE A 234 10.01 3.62 -18.74
C ILE A 234 8.76 3.76 -19.62
N GLY A 235 8.43 2.70 -20.37
CA GLY A 235 7.25 2.68 -21.23
C GLY A 235 5.94 2.87 -20.45
N SER A 236 5.82 2.22 -19.29
CA SER A 236 4.63 2.35 -18.43
C SER A 236 4.50 3.75 -17.80
N ILE A 237 5.60 4.40 -17.39
CA ILE A 237 5.58 5.79 -16.91
C ILE A 237 5.18 6.73 -18.06
N ALA A 238 5.75 6.56 -19.24
CA ALA A 238 5.43 7.38 -20.39
C ALA A 238 3.95 7.24 -20.78
N ASN A 239 3.43 6.01 -20.81
CA ASN A 239 2.00 5.73 -21.04
C ASN A 239 1.08 6.32 -19.95
N TYR A 240 1.57 6.45 -18.73
CA TYR A 240 0.80 7.07 -17.64
C TYR A 240 0.65 8.57 -17.82
N LEU A 241 1.62 9.22 -18.47
CA LEU A 241 1.71 10.67 -18.62
C LEU A 241 1.11 11.18 -19.94
N SER A 242 0.93 10.29 -20.93
CA SER A 242 0.29 10.61 -22.21
C SER A 242 -1.23 10.61 -22.09
#